data_a06cf5804c1fe9a747cd0f57bd38bb6b
#
_entry.id   a06cf5804c1fe9a747cd0f57bd38bb6b
#
_cell.length_a   1.000
_cell.length_b   1.000
_cell.length_c   1.000
_cell.angle_alpha   90.00
_cell.angle_beta   90.00
_cell.angle_gamma   90.00
#
_symmetry.space_group_name_H-M   'P 1'
#
loop_
_entity.id
_entity.type
_entity.pdbx_description
1 polymer ?
#
loop_
_entity_poly.entity_id
_entity_poly.type
_entity_poly.pdbx_seq_one_letter_code
_entity_poly.pdbx_strand_id
1 'polypeptide(L)'
;NLFVVGDDDQSIYGFRGADSRLMFQFQRDFPDAKQLLLDVNYRSSENIVKNSLKVIANNEVRFDKKIRAWKESGETLHVQEVKDPVEEASYVVEQIKKQMETGILAEEIAVLFRVHTDARAVVEALIDEKIPFQMREHLPNLYNHFIAKDIMAYFRLAMGQRERKDFLQVMNRPKRYLGRDCLPGRVVSFEEMHKFYCDKEWMQDRIDQFEWDLKMLAKMAPYAAIQYLKKKIGYDEFLREYATTKNMKAADLREVLSEIEEAAKPFQTMEEWFVHVEEYTEALKKKEQQKEQNQEGVRLMTLHASKGLEFHTVFLIEANEGRIPYQKAEKEQNVEEERRLFYVGMTRAKDVLKITYVKIKNGKEISPSRFVEELFEGV
;
A
#
# COMPACT_ATOMS: atom_id res chain seq x y z
N ASN A 1 25.71 -16.72 -35.48
CA ASN A 1 26.28 -16.24 -34.25
C ASN A 1 25.16 -15.88 -33.30
N LEU A 2 25.22 -16.40 -32.05
CA LEU A 2 24.27 -16.09 -30.98
C LEU A 2 25.01 -15.33 -29.87
N PHE A 3 24.39 -14.22 -29.39
CA PHE A 3 24.88 -13.43 -28.29
C PHE A 3 23.71 -13.17 -27.35
N VAL A 4 23.87 -13.51 -26.07
CA VAL A 4 22.84 -13.33 -25.03
C VAL A 4 23.41 -12.51 -23.89
N VAL A 5 22.56 -11.68 -23.28
CA VAL A 5 22.88 -10.85 -22.10
C VAL A 5 21.78 -11.05 -21.09
N GLY A 6 22.14 -11.18 -19.82
CA GLY A 6 21.17 -11.31 -18.74
C GLY A 6 21.81 -11.08 -17.38
N ASP A 7 20.98 -10.95 -16.36
CA ASP A 7 21.34 -10.89 -14.96
C ASP A 7 20.33 -11.71 -14.16
N ASP A 8 20.77 -12.83 -13.61
CA ASP A 8 19.94 -13.75 -12.82
C ASP A 8 19.44 -13.10 -11.51
N ASP A 9 20.29 -12.23 -10.91
CA ASP A 9 19.93 -11.50 -9.69
C ASP A 9 18.84 -10.42 -9.92
N GLN A 10 18.54 -10.09 -11.18
CA GLN A 10 17.48 -9.18 -11.58
C GLN A 10 16.27 -9.88 -12.23
N SER A 11 16.19 -11.22 -12.13
CA SER A 11 15.06 -11.98 -12.65
C SER A 11 13.88 -11.93 -11.69
N ILE A 12 12.93 -11.01 -11.96
CA ILE A 12 11.78 -10.68 -11.09
C ILE A 12 10.42 -10.81 -11.78
N TYR A 13 10.35 -11.48 -12.92
CA TYR A 13 9.13 -11.68 -13.70
C TYR A 13 8.73 -13.16 -13.84
N GLY A 14 9.06 -14.00 -12.86
CA GLY A 14 8.67 -15.42 -12.83
C GLY A 14 7.16 -15.60 -12.91
N PHE A 15 6.39 -14.71 -12.29
CA PHE A 15 4.92 -14.69 -12.40
C PHE A 15 4.37 -14.38 -13.81
N ARG A 16 5.23 -13.91 -14.73
CA ARG A 16 4.94 -13.72 -16.16
C ARG A 16 5.58 -14.79 -17.06
N GLY A 17 6.11 -15.87 -16.46
CA GLY A 17 6.74 -16.96 -17.20
C GLY A 17 8.22 -16.75 -17.48
N ALA A 18 8.89 -15.73 -16.92
CA ALA A 18 10.34 -15.63 -16.98
C ALA A 18 10.98 -16.73 -16.11
N ASP A 19 12.00 -17.38 -16.64
CA ASP A 19 12.73 -18.44 -15.94
C ASP A 19 14.23 -18.14 -15.94
N SER A 20 14.78 -17.78 -14.77
CA SER A 20 16.20 -17.51 -14.61
C SER A 20 17.07 -18.73 -14.91
N ARG A 21 16.52 -19.96 -14.81
CA ARG A 21 17.23 -21.20 -15.09
C ARG A 21 17.67 -21.30 -16.56
N LEU A 22 17.02 -20.61 -17.48
CA LEU A 22 17.43 -20.55 -18.88
C LEU A 22 18.85 -20.00 -19.06
N MET A 23 19.30 -19.09 -18.18
CA MET A 23 20.68 -18.58 -18.21
C MET A 23 21.69 -19.68 -17.83
N PHE A 24 21.35 -20.52 -16.84
CA PHE A 24 22.21 -21.65 -16.43
C PHE A 24 22.18 -22.77 -17.49
N GLN A 25 21.03 -22.99 -18.16
CA GLN A 25 20.90 -23.98 -19.24
C GLN A 25 21.71 -23.55 -20.45
N PHE A 26 21.78 -22.27 -20.79
CA PHE A 26 22.49 -21.78 -21.95
C PHE A 26 23.94 -22.28 -22.01
N GLN A 27 24.63 -22.29 -20.87
CA GLN A 27 26.02 -22.77 -20.79
C GLN A 27 26.13 -24.30 -21.04
N ARG A 28 25.08 -25.07 -20.72
CA ARG A 28 25.00 -26.50 -20.98
C ARG A 28 24.70 -26.80 -22.46
N ASP A 29 23.81 -25.99 -23.04
CA ASP A 29 23.39 -26.13 -24.43
C ASP A 29 24.46 -25.65 -25.43
N PHE A 30 25.30 -24.67 -24.98
CA PHE A 30 26.39 -24.08 -25.75
C PHE A 30 27.72 -24.14 -24.97
N PRO A 31 28.37 -25.30 -24.84
CA PRO A 31 29.58 -25.45 -24.01
C PRO A 31 30.76 -24.59 -24.46
N ASP A 32 30.85 -24.29 -25.77
CA ASP A 32 31.91 -23.48 -26.36
C ASP A 32 31.63 -21.96 -26.26
N ALA A 33 30.52 -21.54 -25.67
CA ALA A 33 30.18 -20.13 -25.52
C ALA A 33 31.14 -19.44 -24.53
N LYS A 34 31.68 -18.30 -24.94
CA LYS A 34 32.49 -17.47 -24.07
C LYS A 34 31.58 -16.67 -23.12
N GLN A 35 31.82 -16.81 -21.83
CA GLN A 35 31.14 -16.04 -20.80
C GLN A 35 32.00 -14.83 -20.40
N LEU A 36 31.37 -13.67 -20.40
CA LEU A 36 31.98 -12.41 -19.93
C LEU A 36 31.14 -11.87 -18.79
N LEU A 37 31.78 -11.55 -17.66
CA LEU A 37 31.14 -10.91 -16.53
C LEU A 37 31.37 -9.38 -16.59
N LEU A 38 30.29 -8.60 -16.48
CA LEU A 38 30.34 -7.18 -16.25
C LEU A 38 30.37 -6.96 -14.72
N ASP A 39 31.59 -6.86 -14.17
CA ASP A 39 31.83 -6.88 -12.72
C ASP A 39 31.86 -5.49 -12.07
N VAL A 40 31.70 -4.42 -12.85
CA VAL A 40 31.75 -3.05 -12.34
C VAL A 40 30.39 -2.40 -12.35
N ASN A 41 29.93 -1.96 -11.16
CA ASN A 41 28.73 -1.16 -10.99
C ASN A 41 29.09 0.33 -11.02
N TYR A 42 28.67 1.03 -12.08
CA TYR A 42 28.93 2.47 -12.26
C TYR A 42 27.84 3.36 -11.67
N ARG A 43 26.68 2.79 -11.27
CA ARG A 43 25.51 3.52 -10.81
C ARG A 43 25.62 3.91 -9.35
N SER A 44 25.80 2.93 -8.49
CA SER A 44 25.59 3.05 -7.05
C SER A 44 26.91 3.25 -6.30
N SER A 45 26.83 3.98 -5.18
CA SER A 45 27.93 4.09 -4.23
C SER A 45 28.35 2.74 -3.66
N GLU A 46 29.57 2.62 -3.17
CA GLU A 46 30.13 1.37 -2.64
C GLU A 46 29.26 0.79 -1.51
N ASN A 47 28.77 1.64 -0.61
CA ASN A 47 27.91 1.21 0.49
C ASN A 47 26.61 0.53 0.02
N ILE A 48 25.98 1.07 -1.03
CA ILE A 48 24.77 0.48 -1.62
C ILE A 48 25.11 -0.86 -2.28
N VAL A 49 26.16 -0.92 -3.08
CA VAL A 49 26.59 -2.16 -3.74
C VAL A 49 26.92 -3.24 -2.70
N LYS A 50 27.72 -2.92 -1.68
CA LYS A 50 28.11 -3.87 -0.63
C LYS A 50 26.91 -4.44 0.12
N ASN A 51 25.98 -3.57 0.53
CA ASN A 51 24.80 -4.02 1.28
C ASN A 51 23.81 -4.79 0.41
N SER A 52 23.59 -4.38 -0.84
CA SER A 52 22.71 -5.13 -1.75
C SER A 52 23.30 -6.52 -2.08
N LEU A 53 24.62 -6.65 -2.20
CA LEU A 53 25.27 -7.95 -2.40
C LEU A 53 25.15 -8.86 -1.17
N LYS A 54 25.16 -8.33 0.06
CA LYS A 54 24.90 -9.14 1.27
C LYS A 54 23.54 -9.80 1.21
N VAL A 55 22.49 -9.06 0.85
CA VAL A 55 21.13 -9.59 0.76
C VAL A 55 21.04 -10.65 -0.33
N ILE A 56 21.47 -10.34 -1.56
CA ILE A 56 21.29 -11.27 -2.68
C ILE A 56 22.17 -12.53 -2.58
N ALA A 57 23.24 -12.50 -1.80
CA ALA A 57 24.10 -13.65 -1.55
C ALA A 57 23.39 -14.81 -0.85
N ASN A 58 22.26 -14.55 -0.15
CA ASN A 58 21.43 -15.56 0.49
C ASN A 58 20.55 -16.37 -0.48
N ASN A 59 20.55 -16.05 -1.78
CA ASN A 59 19.92 -16.92 -2.79
C ASN A 59 20.85 -18.07 -3.14
N GLU A 60 20.32 -19.29 -3.19
CA GLU A 60 21.08 -20.49 -3.56
C GLU A 60 21.30 -20.60 -5.07
N VAL A 61 20.24 -20.28 -5.85
CA VAL A 61 20.29 -20.40 -7.31
C VAL A 61 20.72 -19.08 -7.94
N ARG A 62 22.04 -18.87 -8.03
CA ARG A 62 22.64 -17.68 -8.65
C ARG A 62 24.05 -17.97 -9.17
N PHE A 63 24.53 -17.12 -10.12
CA PHE A 63 25.94 -17.15 -10.50
C PHE A 63 26.79 -16.52 -9.39
N ASP A 64 27.95 -17.10 -9.14
CA ASP A 64 28.95 -16.46 -8.29
C ASP A 64 29.54 -15.24 -9.02
N LYS A 65 29.25 -14.06 -8.51
CA LYS A 65 29.64 -12.78 -9.12
C LYS A 65 30.34 -11.90 -8.08
N LYS A 66 31.55 -11.42 -8.41
CA LYS A 66 32.26 -10.41 -7.61
C LYS A 66 32.03 -9.05 -8.25
N ILE A 67 30.97 -8.38 -7.84
CA ILE A 67 30.65 -7.03 -8.31
C ILE A 67 31.36 -6.00 -7.42
N ARG A 68 32.00 -5.04 -8.04
CA ARG A 68 32.65 -3.89 -7.36
C ARG A 68 32.00 -2.59 -7.79
N ALA A 69 31.92 -1.63 -6.88
CA ALA A 69 31.50 -0.29 -7.21
C ALA A 69 32.61 0.48 -7.93
N TRP A 70 32.22 1.31 -8.89
CA TRP A 70 33.11 2.33 -9.47
C TRP A 70 33.18 3.58 -8.60
N LYS A 71 32.04 3.99 -8.02
CA LYS A 71 31.96 5.13 -7.11
C LYS A 71 32.59 4.79 -5.76
N GLU A 72 33.10 5.81 -5.11
CA GLU A 72 33.58 5.72 -3.73
C GLU A 72 32.46 5.45 -2.74
N SER A 73 32.79 5.21 -1.47
CA SER A 73 31.82 5.05 -0.39
C SER A 73 30.99 6.33 -0.28
N GLY A 74 29.68 6.17 -0.50
CA GLY A 74 28.68 7.23 -0.34
C GLY A 74 28.12 7.28 1.08
N GLU A 75 26.94 7.88 1.23
CA GLU A 75 26.19 7.90 2.49
C GLU A 75 25.96 6.48 3.01
N THR A 76 26.06 6.30 4.33
CA THR A 76 25.80 5.01 4.98
C THR A 76 24.34 4.61 4.74
N LEU A 77 24.10 3.32 4.53
CA LEU A 77 22.74 2.79 4.43
C LEU A 77 21.97 3.07 5.75
N HIS A 78 20.84 3.75 5.63
CA HIS A 78 19.96 4.01 6.77
C HIS A 78 18.76 3.05 6.76
N VAL A 79 18.62 2.30 7.86
CA VAL A 79 17.44 1.50 8.15
C VAL A 79 16.73 2.14 9.34
N GLN A 80 15.49 2.56 9.16
CA GLN A 80 14.71 3.25 10.18
C GLN A 80 13.50 2.45 10.59
N GLU A 81 13.44 2.10 11.86
CA GLU A 81 12.25 1.61 12.51
C GLU A 81 11.32 2.77 12.86
N VAL A 82 10.05 2.67 12.52
CA VAL A 82 9.00 3.63 12.87
C VAL A 82 7.81 2.91 13.48
N LYS A 83 6.96 3.65 14.17
CA LYS A 83 5.85 3.07 14.91
C LYS A 83 4.79 2.46 14.01
N ASP A 84 4.32 3.22 13.03
CA ASP A 84 3.20 2.86 12.17
C ASP A 84 3.31 3.55 10.78
N PRO A 85 2.45 3.23 9.81
CA PRO A 85 2.52 3.81 8.46
C PRO A 85 2.37 5.34 8.41
N VAL A 86 1.73 5.96 9.38
CA VAL A 86 1.58 7.43 9.44
C VAL A 86 2.90 8.06 9.85
N GLU A 87 3.57 7.52 10.86
CA GLU A 87 4.92 7.97 11.24
C GLU A 87 5.94 7.69 10.13
N GLU A 88 5.81 6.55 9.42
CA GLU A 88 6.66 6.24 8.26
C GLU A 88 6.52 7.31 7.18
N ALA A 89 5.30 7.67 6.82
CA ALA A 89 5.01 8.70 5.83
C ALA A 89 5.58 10.06 6.25
N SER A 90 5.40 10.45 7.52
CA SER A 90 5.96 11.69 8.07
C SER A 90 7.48 11.72 7.99
N TYR A 91 8.14 10.62 8.38
CA TYR A 91 9.59 10.48 8.28
C TYR A 91 10.07 10.58 6.84
N VAL A 92 9.45 9.84 5.93
CA VAL A 92 9.84 9.83 4.49
C VAL A 92 9.71 11.23 3.91
N VAL A 93 8.59 11.93 4.15
CA VAL A 93 8.36 13.27 3.64
C VAL A 93 9.35 14.28 4.23
N GLU A 94 9.67 14.20 5.52
CA GLU A 94 10.72 15.02 6.14
C GLU A 94 12.08 14.81 5.47
N GLN A 95 12.46 13.55 5.21
CA GLN A 95 13.71 13.23 4.54
C GLN A 95 13.73 13.71 3.07
N ILE A 96 12.59 13.62 2.36
CA ILE A 96 12.43 14.17 1.01
C ILE A 96 12.68 15.67 1.02
N LYS A 97 12.09 16.42 1.95
CA LYS A 97 12.31 17.87 2.10
C LYS A 97 13.80 18.19 2.31
N LYS A 98 14.47 17.46 3.20
CA LYS A 98 15.91 17.62 3.45
C LYS A 98 16.73 17.39 2.18
N GLN A 99 16.42 16.36 1.38
CA GLN A 99 17.11 16.12 0.11
C GLN A 99 16.87 17.27 -0.88
N MET A 100 15.65 17.76 -1.00
CA MET A 100 15.33 18.89 -1.87
C MET A 100 16.05 20.19 -1.42
N GLU A 101 16.18 20.42 -0.11
CA GLU A 101 16.92 21.55 0.46
C GLU A 101 18.42 21.50 0.12
N THR A 102 19.00 20.32 -0.08
CA THR A 102 20.38 20.15 -0.56
C THR A 102 20.53 20.32 -2.06
N GLY A 103 19.44 20.61 -2.78
CA GLY A 103 19.44 20.87 -4.22
C GLY A 103 19.14 19.64 -5.08
N ILE A 104 18.78 18.49 -4.49
CA ILE A 104 18.35 17.31 -5.25
C ILE A 104 16.98 17.59 -5.85
N LEU A 105 16.83 17.36 -7.15
CA LEU A 105 15.57 17.54 -7.84
C LEU A 105 14.56 16.49 -7.41
N ALA A 106 13.29 16.86 -7.31
CA ALA A 106 12.24 15.96 -6.85
C ALA A 106 12.11 14.70 -7.73
N GLU A 107 12.32 14.81 -9.04
CA GLU A 107 12.31 13.68 -9.98
C GLU A 107 13.48 12.70 -9.81
N GLU A 108 14.53 13.09 -9.10
CA GLU A 108 15.66 12.23 -8.75
C GLU A 108 15.46 11.49 -7.41
N ILE A 109 14.31 11.70 -6.77
CA ILE A 109 13.91 11.03 -5.52
C ILE A 109 12.80 10.03 -5.84
N ALA A 110 12.98 8.78 -5.40
CA ALA A 110 11.96 7.75 -5.57
C ALA A 110 11.53 7.12 -4.24
N VAL A 111 10.24 6.85 -4.11
CA VAL A 111 9.66 6.01 -3.05
C VAL A 111 9.17 4.73 -3.69
N LEU A 112 9.76 3.61 -3.27
CA LEU A 112 9.49 2.28 -3.80
C LEU A 112 8.77 1.44 -2.76
N PHE A 113 7.74 0.73 -3.19
CA PHE A 113 6.89 -0.10 -2.34
C PHE A 113 6.54 -1.41 -3.04
N ARG A 114 6.07 -2.40 -2.27
CA ARG A 114 5.74 -3.72 -2.83
C ARG A 114 4.35 -3.76 -3.46
N VAL A 115 3.36 -3.19 -2.83
CA VAL A 115 1.98 -3.10 -3.30
C VAL A 115 1.47 -1.67 -3.20
N HIS A 116 0.50 -1.32 -4.04
CA HIS A 116 -0.01 0.07 -4.15
C HIS A 116 -0.59 0.61 -2.84
N THR A 117 -1.17 -0.24 -2.02
CA THR A 117 -1.75 0.15 -0.73
C THR A 117 -0.71 0.69 0.25
N ASP A 118 0.55 0.26 0.15
CA ASP A 118 1.64 0.71 1.02
C ASP A 118 2.02 2.18 0.78
N ALA A 119 1.76 2.70 -0.43
CA ALA A 119 2.08 4.08 -0.78
C ALA A 119 1.09 5.11 -0.23
N ARG A 120 -0.11 4.69 0.21
CA ARG A 120 -1.21 5.59 0.53
C ARG A 120 -0.84 6.66 1.55
N ALA A 121 -0.30 6.28 2.70
CA ALA A 121 0.07 7.23 3.76
C ALA A 121 1.11 8.25 3.27
N VAL A 122 2.10 7.81 2.46
CA VAL A 122 3.10 8.71 1.86
C VAL A 122 2.45 9.65 0.86
N VAL A 123 1.51 9.19 0.04
CA VAL A 123 0.77 10.04 -0.91
C VAL A 123 -0.05 11.09 -0.17
N GLU A 124 -0.77 10.72 0.90
CA GLU A 124 -1.51 11.64 1.74
C GLU A 124 -0.58 12.72 2.33
N ALA A 125 0.54 12.31 2.93
CA ALA A 125 1.50 13.24 3.50
C ALA A 125 2.17 14.18 2.46
N LEU A 126 2.43 13.69 1.23
CA LEU A 126 2.93 14.53 0.14
C LEU A 126 1.88 15.56 -0.34
N ILE A 127 0.59 15.19 -0.33
CA ILE A 127 -0.52 16.11 -0.66
C ILE A 127 -0.61 17.20 0.41
N ASP A 128 -0.64 16.83 1.68
CA ASP A 128 -0.75 17.75 2.81
C ASP A 128 0.40 18.77 2.83
N GLU A 129 1.60 18.31 2.52
CA GLU A 129 2.81 19.14 2.46
C GLU A 129 3.01 19.83 1.10
N LYS A 130 2.08 19.67 0.16
CA LYS A 130 2.09 20.26 -1.19
C LYS A 130 3.36 19.94 -2.00
N ILE A 131 3.97 18.77 -1.75
CA ILE A 131 5.13 18.30 -2.50
C ILE A 131 4.64 17.65 -3.80
N PRO A 132 5.16 18.07 -4.96
CA PRO A 132 4.78 17.44 -6.22
C PRO A 132 5.30 16.01 -6.29
N PHE A 133 4.46 15.09 -6.75
CA PHE A 133 4.83 13.69 -6.95
C PHE A 133 4.23 13.12 -8.22
N GLN A 134 4.78 12.04 -8.71
CA GLN A 134 4.25 11.28 -9.85
C GLN A 134 4.14 9.81 -9.52
N MET A 135 3.01 9.23 -9.86
CA MET A 135 2.79 7.79 -9.79
C MET A 135 2.99 7.17 -11.17
N ARG A 136 3.89 6.20 -11.26
CA ARG A 136 4.09 5.45 -12.52
C ARG A 136 2.91 4.56 -12.86
N GLU A 137 2.28 4.00 -11.85
CA GLU A 137 1.12 3.12 -11.97
C GLU A 137 -0.11 3.80 -11.37
N HIS A 138 -1.30 3.35 -11.76
CA HIS A 138 -2.54 3.88 -11.20
C HIS A 138 -2.68 3.45 -9.74
N LEU A 139 -2.84 4.41 -8.82
CA LEU A 139 -3.18 4.15 -7.43
C LEU A 139 -4.70 4.06 -7.31
N PRO A 140 -5.26 2.88 -6.98
CA PRO A 140 -6.69 2.80 -6.73
C PRO A 140 -7.07 3.72 -5.56
N ASN A 141 -8.03 4.62 -5.80
CA ASN A 141 -8.53 5.45 -4.71
C ASN A 141 -9.29 4.59 -3.71
N LEU A 142 -8.75 4.46 -2.48
CA LEU A 142 -9.32 3.70 -1.39
C LEU A 142 -10.78 4.09 -1.11
N TYR A 143 -11.10 5.39 -1.20
CA TYR A 143 -12.43 5.94 -0.93
C TYR A 143 -13.45 5.65 -2.03
N ASN A 144 -13.01 5.14 -3.19
CA ASN A 144 -13.92 4.62 -4.23
C ASN A 144 -14.37 3.18 -3.98
N HIS A 145 -13.73 2.48 -3.05
CA HIS A 145 -14.12 1.12 -2.69
C HIS A 145 -15.50 1.09 -2.00
N PHE A 146 -16.28 0.02 -2.22
CA PHE A 146 -17.65 -0.05 -1.66
C PHE A 146 -17.67 0.02 -0.13
N ILE A 147 -16.66 -0.52 0.56
CA ILE A 147 -16.50 -0.45 2.03
C ILE A 147 -16.41 1.01 2.48
N ALA A 148 -15.57 1.81 1.83
CA ALA A 148 -15.46 3.23 2.15
C ALA A 148 -16.76 3.98 1.89
N LYS A 149 -17.43 3.67 0.77
CA LYS A 149 -18.75 4.25 0.45
C LYS A 149 -19.80 3.91 1.50
N ASP A 150 -19.80 2.68 2.03
CA ASP A 150 -20.69 2.25 3.11
C ASP A 150 -20.42 3.03 4.40
N ILE A 151 -19.15 3.14 4.79
CA ILE A 151 -18.73 3.91 5.99
C ILE A 151 -19.14 5.39 5.85
N MET A 152 -18.87 6.00 4.70
CA MET A 152 -19.26 7.38 4.42
C MET A 152 -20.78 7.56 4.46
N ALA A 153 -21.56 6.60 3.96
CA ALA A 153 -23.03 6.65 4.05
C ALA A 153 -23.50 6.56 5.52
N TYR A 154 -22.93 5.67 6.32
CA TYR A 154 -23.21 5.61 7.76
C TYR A 154 -22.90 6.93 8.45
N PHE A 155 -21.75 7.56 8.14
CA PHE A 155 -21.35 8.82 8.77
C PHE A 155 -22.27 9.97 8.35
N ARG A 156 -22.65 10.09 7.07
CA ARG A 156 -23.64 11.08 6.64
C ARG A 156 -24.98 10.91 7.36
N LEU A 157 -25.44 9.67 7.51
CA LEU A 157 -26.67 9.39 8.27
C LEU A 157 -26.52 9.75 9.77
N ALA A 158 -25.35 9.46 10.37
CA ALA A 158 -25.04 9.82 11.76
C ALA A 158 -25.00 11.34 11.95
N MET A 159 -24.46 12.09 10.97
CA MET A 159 -24.47 13.57 10.97
C MET A 159 -25.85 14.20 10.73
N GLY A 160 -26.91 13.37 10.62
CA GLY A 160 -28.28 13.83 10.48
C GLY A 160 -28.75 13.99 9.03
N GLN A 161 -27.93 13.69 8.03
CA GLN A 161 -28.41 13.61 6.65
C GLN A 161 -29.42 12.46 6.52
N ARG A 162 -30.48 12.67 5.71
CA ARG A 162 -31.58 11.71 5.58
C ARG A 162 -31.87 11.34 4.12
N GLU A 163 -30.83 11.38 3.28
CA GLU A 163 -31.01 11.05 1.87
C GLU A 163 -31.27 9.56 1.66
N ARG A 164 -32.29 9.24 0.87
CA ARG A 164 -32.70 7.86 0.54
C ARG A 164 -31.54 7.01 0.00
N LYS A 165 -30.63 7.62 -0.77
CA LYS A 165 -29.48 6.90 -1.33
C LYS A 165 -28.59 6.29 -0.25
N ASP A 166 -28.33 7.03 0.85
CA ASP A 166 -27.47 6.57 1.93
C ASP A 166 -28.15 5.47 2.76
N PHE A 167 -29.47 5.58 2.98
CA PHE A 167 -30.23 4.48 3.59
C PHE A 167 -30.17 3.21 2.73
N LEU A 168 -30.46 3.31 1.44
CA LEU A 168 -30.39 2.17 0.51
C LEU A 168 -29.00 1.53 0.46
N GLN A 169 -27.94 2.32 0.67
CA GLN A 169 -26.58 1.83 0.69
C GLN A 169 -26.29 0.93 1.90
N VAL A 170 -26.81 1.30 3.11
CA VAL A 170 -26.38 0.66 4.36
C VAL A 170 -27.48 -0.03 5.16
N MET A 171 -28.78 0.19 4.87
CA MET A 171 -29.88 -0.35 5.69
C MET A 171 -29.83 -1.87 5.88
N ASN A 172 -29.23 -2.62 4.95
CA ASN A 172 -29.02 -4.06 5.04
C ASN A 172 -27.54 -4.47 5.02
N ARG A 173 -26.66 -3.61 5.53
CA ARG A 173 -25.20 -3.87 5.68
C ARG A 173 -24.72 -3.54 7.09
N PRO A 174 -24.96 -4.40 8.11
CA PRO A 174 -25.41 -5.80 8.07
C PRO A 174 -26.91 -5.95 7.81
N LYS A 175 -27.30 -7.20 7.60
CA LYS A 175 -28.65 -7.60 7.19
C LYS A 175 -29.71 -7.29 8.27
N ARG A 176 -30.62 -6.36 7.95
CA ARG A 176 -31.74 -5.96 8.82
C ARG A 176 -33.11 -6.33 8.24
N TYR A 177 -33.15 -6.88 7.01
CA TYR A 177 -34.37 -7.26 6.30
C TYR A 177 -35.33 -6.09 5.99
N LEU A 178 -34.80 -4.86 5.94
CA LEU A 178 -35.56 -3.68 5.57
C LEU A 178 -35.82 -3.68 4.05
N GLY A 179 -37.07 -3.60 3.66
CA GLY A 179 -37.49 -3.49 2.25
C GLY A 179 -37.33 -2.06 1.73
N ARG A 180 -37.09 -1.90 0.44
CA ARG A 180 -36.94 -0.57 -0.19
C ARG A 180 -38.22 0.27 -0.13
N ASP A 181 -39.37 -0.40 0.02
CA ASP A 181 -40.69 0.24 0.01
C ASP A 181 -40.96 1.01 1.31
N CYS A 182 -40.26 0.70 2.40
CA CYS A 182 -40.32 1.52 3.63
C CYS A 182 -39.69 2.89 3.48
N LEU A 183 -39.08 3.20 2.33
CA LEU A 183 -38.41 4.46 2.02
C LEU A 183 -39.09 5.14 0.83
N PRO A 184 -40.30 5.69 0.98
CA PRO A 184 -41.08 6.20 -0.15
C PRO A 184 -40.54 7.52 -0.73
N GLY A 185 -39.93 8.36 0.12
CA GLY A 185 -39.47 9.70 -0.23
C GLY A 185 -37.99 9.81 -0.59
N ARG A 186 -37.57 10.98 -1.09
CA ARG A 186 -36.14 11.32 -1.28
C ARG A 186 -35.43 11.53 0.06
N VAL A 187 -36.14 12.06 1.03
CA VAL A 187 -35.68 12.25 2.42
C VAL A 187 -36.40 11.19 3.27
N VAL A 188 -35.66 10.47 4.08
CA VAL A 188 -36.16 9.35 4.89
C VAL A 188 -36.45 9.79 6.31
N SER A 189 -37.61 9.37 6.83
CA SER A 189 -37.99 9.51 8.23
C SER A 189 -38.08 8.15 8.90
N PHE A 190 -37.51 7.99 10.09
CA PHE A 190 -37.69 6.78 10.90
C PHE A 190 -39.15 6.56 11.31
N GLU A 191 -39.90 7.66 11.52
CA GLU A 191 -41.36 7.58 11.78
C GLU A 191 -42.12 6.90 10.61
N GLU A 192 -41.77 7.22 9.34
CA GLU A 192 -42.38 6.58 8.18
C GLU A 192 -42.01 5.12 8.09
N MET A 193 -40.76 4.77 8.42
CA MET A 193 -40.34 3.36 8.50
C MET A 193 -41.11 2.59 9.57
N HIS A 194 -41.30 3.17 10.76
CA HIS A 194 -42.10 2.59 11.83
C HIS A 194 -43.59 2.41 11.42
N LYS A 195 -44.18 3.42 10.76
CA LYS A 195 -45.55 3.32 10.22
C LYS A 195 -45.69 2.21 9.20
N PHE A 196 -44.67 2.05 8.30
CA PHE A 196 -44.70 1.00 7.29
C PHE A 196 -44.66 -0.41 7.88
N TYR A 197 -43.96 -0.62 8.99
CA TYR A 197 -43.86 -1.91 9.67
C TYR A 197 -44.65 -1.99 10.97
N CYS A 198 -45.75 -1.22 11.10
CA CYS A 198 -46.50 -1.11 12.36
C CYS A 198 -47.08 -2.44 12.87
N ASP A 199 -47.26 -3.42 11.99
CA ASP A 199 -47.75 -4.77 12.27
C ASP A 199 -46.64 -5.78 12.61
N LYS A 200 -45.38 -5.38 12.65
CA LYS A 200 -44.21 -6.27 12.81
C LYS A 200 -43.27 -5.79 13.91
N GLU A 201 -43.52 -6.20 15.14
CA GLU A 201 -42.75 -5.80 16.33
C GLU A 201 -41.24 -6.02 16.16
N TRP A 202 -40.84 -7.19 15.64
CA TRP A 202 -39.40 -7.47 15.39
C TRP A 202 -38.72 -6.54 14.37
N MET A 203 -39.50 -5.88 13.51
CA MET A 203 -38.98 -4.87 12.59
C MET A 203 -38.86 -3.51 13.29
N GLN A 204 -39.80 -3.21 14.22
CA GLN A 204 -39.68 -2.01 15.05
C GLN A 204 -38.38 -2.02 15.83
N ASP A 205 -38.05 -3.13 16.51
CA ASP A 205 -36.78 -3.28 17.26
C ASP A 205 -35.57 -3.06 16.37
N ARG A 206 -35.58 -3.52 15.13
CA ARG A 206 -34.47 -3.33 14.18
C ARG A 206 -34.33 -1.91 13.70
N ILE A 207 -35.42 -1.20 13.51
CA ILE A 207 -35.43 0.21 13.14
C ILE A 207 -34.91 1.04 14.32
N ASP A 208 -35.39 0.76 15.54
CA ASP A 208 -34.92 1.41 16.77
C ASP A 208 -33.42 1.18 16.98
N GLN A 209 -32.94 -0.04 16.82
CA GLN A 209 -31.51 -0.35 16.92
C GLN A 209 -30.69 0.39 15.86
N PHE A 210 -31.18 0.49 14.62
CA PHE A 210 -30.51 1.21 13.55
C PHE A 210 -30.43 2.72 13.84
N GLU A 211 -31.53 3.31 14.32
CA GLU A 211 -31.56 4.72 14.73
C GLU A 211 -30.61 4.98 15.91
N TRP A 212 -30.63 4.07 16.90
CA TRP A 212 -29.71 4.14 18.05
C TRP A 212 -28.24 4.07 17.61
N ASP A 213 -27.90 3.14 16.74
CA ASP A 213 -26.55 2.99 16.21
C ASP A 213 -26.06 4.26 15.53
N LEU A 214 -26.91 4.93 14.73
CA LEU A 214 -26.58 6.22 14.12
C LEU A 214 -26.34 7.33 15.15
N LYS A 215 -27.19 7.38 16.21
CA LYS A 215 -27.02 8.33 17.33
C LYS A 215 -25.73 8.09 18.11
N MET A 216 -25.29 6.83 18.21
CA MET A 216 -24.02 6.50 18.86
C MET A 216 -22.82 6.88 17.98
N LEU A 217 -22.88 6.60 16.67
CA LEU A 217 -21.83 6.98 15.71
C LEU A 217 -21.61 8.49 15.69
N ALA A 218 -22.69 9.29 15.77
CA ALA A 218 -22.63 10.76 15.78
C ALA A 218 -21.78 11.36 16.92
N LYS A 219 -21.52 10.59 17.98
CA LYS A 219 -20.76 11.04 19.17
C LYS A 219 -19.29 10.63 19.13
N MET A 220 -18.87 9.96 18.08
CA MET A 220 -17.55 9.31 17.98
C MET A 220 -16.68 10.00 16.94
N ALA A 221 -15.37 10.08 17.21
CA ALA A 221 -14.38 10.40 16.20
C ALA A 221 -14.35 9.30 15.11
N PRO A 222 -13.95 9.59 13.86
CA PRO A 222 -14.02 8.66 12.73
C PRO A 222 -13.44 7.28 13.01
N TYR A 223 -12.24 7.20 13.58
CA TYR A 223 -11.61 5.94 13.96
C TYR A 223 -12.48 5.09 14.92
N ALA A 224 -12.97 5.72 15.99
CA ALA A 224 -13.82 5.05 16.98
C ALA A 224 -15.16 4.62 16.38
N ALA A 225 -15.74 5.43 15.49
CA ALA A 225 -16.96 5.12 14.77
C ALA A 225 -16.79 3.92 13.84
N ILE A 226 -15.66 3.80 13.13
CA ILE A 226 -15.36 2.62 12.30
C ILE A 226 -15.21 1.37 13.17
N GLN A 227 -14.55 1.47 14.32
CA GLN A 227 -14.45 0.36 15.28
C GLN A 227 -15.82 -0.08 15.80
N TYR A 228 -16.71 0.87 16.09
CA TYR A 228 -18.08 0.60 16.50
C TYR A 228 -18.87 -0.10 15.38
N LEU A 229 -18.80 0.41 14.14
CA LEU A 229 -19.38 -0.22 12.95
C LEU A 229 -18.91 -1.67 12.80
N LYS A 230 -17.61 -1.90 12.89
CA LYS A 230 -16.97 -3.19 12.73
C LYS A 230 -17.45 -4.21 13.77
N LYS A 231 -17.41 -3.82 15.07
CA LYS A 231 -17.57 -4.74 16.21
C LYS A 231 -18.98 -4.78 16.78
N LYS A 232 -19.69 -3.65 16.84
CA LYS A 232 -20.99 -3.53 17.52
C LYS A 232 -22.15 -3.60 16.52
N ILE A 233 -22.05 -2.88 15.42
CA ILE A 233 -23.07 -2.95 14.36
C ILE A 233 -22.97 -4.28 13.59
N GLY A 234 -21.78 -4.91 13.56
CA GLY A 234 -21.58 -6.21 12.93
C GLY A 234 -21.15 -6.12 11.46
N TYR A 235 -20.49 -5.03 11.06
CA TYR A 235 -20.06 -4.86 9.67
C TYR A 235 -18.96 -5.87 9.26
N ASP A 236 -18.10 -6.33 10.20
CA ASP A 236 -17.11 -7.39 9.91
C ASP A 236 -17.79 -8.72 9.55
N GLU A 237 -18.89 -9.05 10.21
CA GLU A 237 -19.68 -10.26 9.89
C GLU A 237 -20.32 -10.13 8.50
N PHE A 238 -20.91 -8.96 8.20
CA PHE A 238 -21.43 -8.69 6.86
C PHE A 238 -20.35 -8.88 5.79
N LEU A 239 -19.11 -8.41 6.01
CA LEU A 239 -18.00 -8.60 5.05
C LEU A 239 -17.63 -10.06 4.85
N ARG A 240 -17.72 -10.91 5.89
CA ARG A 240 -17.50 -12.37 5.77
C ARG A 240 -18.58 -13.03 4.91
N GLU A 241 -19.85 -12.71 5.18
CA GLU A 241 -20.99 -13.23 4.40
C GLU A 241 -20.90 -12.77 2.93
N TYR A 242 -20.55 -11.49 2.73
CA TYR A 242 -20.38 -10.91 1.40
C TYR A 242 -19.26 -11.61 0.64
N ALA A 243 -18.11 -11.82 1.27
CA ALA A 243 -16.97 -12.50 0.68
C ALA A 243 -17.34 -13.92 0.23
N THR A 244 -18.03 -14.67 1.10
CA THR A 244 -18.52 -16.03 0.79
C THR A 244 -19.46 -16.01 -0.41
N THR A 245 -20.45 -15.10 -0.41
CA THR A 245 -21.44 -14.98 -1.48
C THR A 245 -20.80 -14.59 -2.84
N LYS A 246 -19.75 -13.80 -2.81
CA LYS A 246 -19.06 -13.29 -4.02
C LYS A 246 -17.83 -14.10 -4.40
N ASN A 247 -17.55 -15.22 -3.71
CA ASN A 247 -16.36 -16.04 -3.90
C ASN A 247 -15.04 -15.23 -3.81
N MET A 248 -14.98 -14.31 -2.85
CA MET A 248 -13.84 -13.46 -2.54
C MET A 248 -13.16 -13.93 -1.25
N LYS A 249 -11.91 -13.49 -1.02
CA LYS A 249 -11.25 -13.74 0.26
C LYS A 249 -11.67 -12.69 1.27
N ALA A 250 -12.25 -13.11 2.39
CA ALA A 250 -12.64 -12.22 3.48
C ALA A 250 -11.45 -11.42 4.05
N ALA A 251 -10.24 -11.97 3.98
CA ALA A 251 -9.01 -11.30 4.38
C ALA A 251 -8.74 -10.03 3.57
N ASP A 252 -8.94 -10.09 2.24
CA ASP A 252 -8.71 -8.95 1.35
C ASP A 252 -9.68 -7.78 1.68
N LEU A 253 -10.95 -8.09 1.98
CA LEU A 253 -11.94 -7.07 2.37
C LEU A 253 -11.64 -6.47 3.75
N ARG A 254 -11.14 -7.28 4.68
CA ARG A 254 -10.72 -6.79 6.00
C ARG A 254 -9.47 -5.92 5.92
N GLU A 255 -8.57 -6.22 5.01
CA GLU A 255 -7.40 -5.38 4.75
C GLU A 255 -7.85 -3.99 4.32
N VAL A 256 -8.76 -3.88 3.33
CA VAL A 256 -9.34 -2.60 2.91
C VAL A 256 -10.04 -1.87 4.07
N LEU A 257 -10.85 -2.57 4.87
CA LEU A 257 -11.48 -1.97 6.04
C LEU A 257 -10.45 -1.43 7.05
N SER A 258 -9.39 -2.19 7.28
CA SER A 258 -8.31 -1.78 8.19
C SER A 258 -7.53 -0.58 7.65
N GLU A 259 -7.33 -0.47 6.35
CA GLU A 259 -6.70 0.70 5.73
C GLU A 259 -7.55 1.97 5.90
N ILE A 260 -8.88 1.86 5.72
CA ILE A 260 -9.80 2.98 5.95
C ILE A 260 -9.79 3.38 7.43
N GLU A 261 -9.75 2.40 8.33
CA GLU A 261 -9.66 2.60 9.78
C GLU A 261 -8.37 3.35 10.16
N GLU A 262 -7.21 2.93 9.62
CA GLU A 262 -5.93 3.62 9.85
C GLU A 262 -5.94 5.06 9.28
N ALA A 263 -6.50 5.24 8.07
CA ALA A 263 -6.65 6.55 7.45
C ALA A 263 -7.51 7.52 8.26
N ALA A 264 -8.44 7.01 9.08
CA ALA A 264 -9.34 7.82 9.88
C ALA A 264 -8.74 8.28 11.23
N LYS A 265 -7.60 7.71 11.66
CA LYS A 265 -6.99 8.00 12.98
C LYS A 265 -6.63 9.46 13.24
N PRO A 266 -6.10 10.24 12.29
CA PRO A 266 -5.70 11.60 12.53
C PRO A 266 -6.87 12.54 12.82
N PHE A 267 -8.10 12.20 12.42
CA PHE A 267 -9.24 13.09 12.41
C PHE A 267 -10.07 12.98 13.69
N GLN A 268 -10.47 14.15 14.23
CA GLN A 268 -11.28 14.23 15.44
C GLN A 268 -12.78 14.28 15.13
N THR A 269 -13.16 14.80 13.98
CA THR A 269 -14.56 14.92 13.54
C THR A 269 -14.81 14.25 12.19
N MET A 270 -16.06 13.88 11.93
CA MET A 270 -16.46 13.30 10.64
C MET A 270 -16.32 14.30 9.51
N GLU A 271 -16.59 15.58 9.80
CA GLU A 271 -16.46 16.68 8.84
C GLU A 271 -15.01 16.84 8.37
N GLU A 272 -14.04 16.86 9.27
CA GLU A 272 -12.61 16.91 8.92
C GLU A 272 -12.23 15.75 8.03
N TRP A 273 -12.69 14.54 8.37
CA TRP A 273 -12.39 13.36 7.56
C TRP A 273 -13.03 13.44 6.17
N PHE A 274 -14.27 13.93 6.03
CA PHE A 274 -14.90 14.13 4.72
C PHE A 274 -14.15 15.14 3.86
N VAL A 275 -13.70 16.25 4.42
CA VAL A 275 -12.88 17.24 3.70
C VAL A 275 -11.61 16.59 3.18
N HIS A 276 -10.90 15.84 4.03
CA HIS A 276 -9.70 15.11 3.61
C HIS A 276 -9.99 14.10 2.48
N VAL A 277 -11.05 13.30 2.58
CA VAL A 277 -11.45 12.34 1.54
C VAL A 277 -11.71 13.03 0.20
N GLU A 278 -12.34 14.21 0.21
CA GLU A 278 -12.60 14.99 -0.98
C GLU A 278 -11.31 15.55 -1.59
N GLU A 279 -10.46 16.18 -0.78
CA GLU A 279 -9.16 16.74 -1.19
C GLU A 279 -8.25 15.65 -1.77
N TYR A 280 -8.13 14.50 -1.11
CA TYR A 280 -7.38 13.36 -1.58
C TYR A 280 -7.90 12.84 -2.93
N THR A 281 -9.23 12.70 -3.04
CA THR A 281 -9.87 12.22 -4.27
C THR A 281 -9.65 13.18 -5.44
N GLU A 282 -9.75 14.49 -5.20
CA GLU A 282 -9.48 15.51 -6.22
C GLU A 282 -8.01 15.55 -6.62
N ALA A 283 -7.09 15.44 -5.65
CA ALA A 283 -5.67 15.43 -5.91
C ALA A 283 -5.28 14.24 -6.80
N LEU A 284 -5.81 13.04 -6.53
CA LEU A 284 -5.58 11.87 -7.39
C LEU A 284 -6.15 12.08 -8.81
N LYS A 285 -7.37 12.63 -8.94
CA LYS A 285 -7.97 12.92 -10.26
C LYS A 285 -7.15 13.92 -11.06
N LYS A 286 -6.69 14.99 -10.42
CA LYS A 286 -5.82 15.99 -11.08
C LYS A 286 -4.52 15.36 -11.57
N LYS A 287 -3.92 14.45 -10.77
CA LYS A 287 -2.70 13.72 -11.15
C LYS A 287 -2.92 12.77 -12.34
N GLU A 288 -4.06 12.10 -12.40
CA GLU A 288 -4.41 11.27 -13.57
C GLU A 288 -4.52 12.06 -14.85
N GLN A 289 -5.11 13.24 -14.79
CA GLN A 289 -5.29 14.13 -15.94
C GLN A 289 -3.97 14.78 -16.41
N GLN A 290 -3.02 14.98 -15.49
CA GLN A 290 -1.73 15.63 -15.76
C GLN A 290 -0.62 14.66 -16.20
N LYS A 291 -0.89 13.35 -16.27
CA LYS A 291 0.10 12.31 -16.59
C LYS A 291 0.92 12.56 -17.86
N GLU A 292 0.42 13.32 -18.80
CA GLU A 292 1.08 13.58 -20.09
C GLU A 292 1.89 14.89 -20.13
N GLN A 293 1.74 15.80 -19.19
CA GLN A 293 2.25 17.18 -19.33
C GLN A 293 3.33 17.58 -18.33
N ASN A 294 3.46 16.94 -17.19
CA ASN A 294 4.42 17.39 -16.17
C ASN A 294 5.26 16.22 -15.63
N GLN A 295 6.55 16.25 -15.93
CA GLN A 295 7.51 15.21 -15.46
C GLN A 295 8.16 15.56 -14.11
N GLU A 296 7.78 16.64 -13.47
CA GLU A 296 8.33 17.10 -12.21
C GLU A 296 7.68 16.42 -11.00
N GLY A 297 8.47 16.08 -9.98
CA GLY A 297 8.00 15.55 -8.70
C GLY A 297 8.58 14.20 -8.30
N VAL A 298 8.45 13.89 -7.00
CA VAL A 298 8.91 12.64 -6.39
C VAL A 298 8.28 11.43 -7.09
N ARG A 299 9.08 10.43 -7.39
CA ARG A 299 8.65 9.24 -8.14
C ARG A 299 8.13 8.16 -7.19
N LEU A 300 6.85 7.82 -7.28
CA LEU A 300 6.24 6.76 -6.52
C LEU A 300 5.91 5.58 -7.45
N MET A 301 6.42 4.39 -7.12
CA MET A 301 6.21 3.21 -7.94
C MET A 301 6.45 1.91 -7.18
N THR A 302 5.88 0.82 -7.70
CA THR A 302 6.19 -0.51 -7.17
C THR A 302 7.65 -0.89 -7.45
N LEU A 303 8.21 -1.77 -6.62
CA LEU A 303 9.53 -2.36 -6.83
C LEU A 303 9.67 -2.95 -8.25
N HIS A 304 8.63 -3.60 -8.76
CA HIS A 304 8.63 -4.14 -10.13
C HIS A 304 8.72 -3.05 -11.19
N ALA A 305 7.98 -1.96 -11.03
CA ALA A 305 7.97 -0.84 -11.98
C ALA A 305 9.28 -0.04 -11.96
N SER A 306 10.08 -0.16 -10.90
CA SER A 306 11.36 0.52 -10.77
C SER A 306 12.48 -0.11 -11.60
N LYS A 307 12.30 -1.37 -12.08
CA LYS A 307 13.31 -2.06 -12.89
C LYS A 307 13.64 -1.26 -14.14
N GLY A 308 14.93 -1.06 -14.38
CA GLY A 308 15.46 -0.28 -15.52
C GLY A 308 15.56 1.23 -15.25
N LEU A 309 15.07 1.72 -14.12
CA LEU A 309 15.25 3.12 -13.70
C LEU A 309 16.38 3.26 -12.69
N GLU A 310 16.73 4.52 -12.40
CA GLU A 310 17.74 4.87 -11.40
C GLU A 310 17.48 6.28 -10.87
N PHE A 311 17.73 6.50 -9.58
CA PHE A 311 17.43 7.74 -8.86
C PHE A 311 18.61 8.11 -7.96
N HIS A 312 18.79 9.40 -7.68
CA HIS A 312 19.77 9.85 -6.71
C HIS A 312 19.47 9.26 -5.32
N THR A 313 18.23 9.45 -4.87
CA THR A 313 17.73 8.99 -3.57
C THR A 313 16.59 8.01 -3.73
N VAL A 314 16.65 6.89 -3.03
CA VAL A 314 15.58 5.88 -2.98
C VAL A 314 15.15 5.61 -1.54
N PHE A 315 13.86 5.66 -1.31
CA PHE A 315 13.19 5.15 -0.11
C PHE A 315 12.54 3.81 -0.42
N LEU A 316 12.88 2.76 0.34
CA LEU A 316 12.16 1.49 0.35
C LEU A 316 11.28 1.46 1.59
N ILE A 317 9.98 1.57 1.42
CA ILE A 317 9.02 1.66 2.52
C ILE A 317 8.34 0.33 2.81
N GLU A 318 7.77 0.20 4.02
CA GLU A 318 7.05 -1.00 4.47
C GLU A 318 7.88 -2.28 4.30
N ALA A 319 9.19 -2.22 4.59
CA ALA A 319 10.08 -3.37 4.53
C ALA A 319 9.84 -4.33 5.69
N ASN A 320 8.62 -4.87 5.76
CA ASN A 320 8.12 -5.76 6.82
C ASN A 320 7.88 -7.17 6.31
N GLU A 321 8.00 -8.14 7.21
CA GLU A 321 7.64 -9.54 6.94
C GLU A 321 6.15 -9.63 6.53
N GLY A 322 5.86 -10.42 5.49
CA GLY A 322 4.53 -10.51 4.90
C GLY A 322 4.19 -9.41 3.88
N ARG A 323 5.03 -8.35 3.79
CA ARG A 323 5.00 -7.35 2.71
C ARG A 323 6.17 -7.54 1.77
N ILE A 324 7.38 -7.59 2.28
CA ILE A 324 8.61 -7.92 1.57
C ILE A 324 9.38 -8.94 2.45
N PRO A 325 9.35 -10.25 2.16
CA PRO A 325 8.62 -10.92 1.07
C PRO A 325 7.10 -10.88 1.22
N TYR A 326 6.38 -10.89 0.09
CA TYR A 326 4.92 -10.85 0.10
C TYR A 326 4.34 -12.18 0.60
N GLN A 327 3.32 -12.15 1.45
CA GLN A 327 2.72 -13.34 2.13
C GLN A 327 2.41 -14.54 1.22
N LYS A 328 2.12 -14.31 -0.06
CA LYS A 328 1.85 -15.40 -1.02
C LYS A 328 3.13 -16.11 -1.49
N ALA A 329 4.30 -15.57 -1.16
CA ALA A 329 5.61 -16.09 -1.54
C ALA A 329 6.18 -17.14 -0.55
N GLU A 330 5.35 -17.70 0.36
CA GLU A 330 5.76 -18.64 1.41
C GLU A 330 6.35 -19.98 0.92
N LYS A 331 6.33 -20.23 -0.38
CA LYS A 331 7.07 -21.35 -0.97
C LYS A 331 8.52 -20.90 -1.24
N GLU A 332 9.51 -21.64 -0.81
CA GLU A 332 10.94 -21.31 -0.92
C GLU A 332 11.39 -20.71 -2.26
N GLN A 333 10.88 -21.21 -3.37
CA GLN A 333 11.19 -20.66 -4.71
C GLN A 333 10.72 -19.21 -4.91
N ASN A 334 9.68 -18.78 -4.20
CA ASN A 334 9.16 -17.44 -4.30
C ASN A 334 9.90 -16.45 -3.38
N VAL A 335 10.52 -16.91 -2.30
CA VAL A 335 11.33 -16.04 -1.41
C VAL A 335 12.57 -15.54 -2.13
N GLU A 336 13.23 -16.38 -2.92
CA GLU A 336 14.38 -15.96 -3.72
C GLU A 336 14.01 -14.89 -4.77
N GLU A 337 12.83 -15.00 -5.40
CA GLU A 337 12.36 -13.99 -6.34
C GLU A 337 12.03 -12.66 -5.61
N GLU A 338 11.41 -12.71 -4.44
CA GLU A 338 11.17 -11.53 -3.61
C GLU A 338 12.49 -10.89 -3.12
N ARG A 339 13.52 -11.71 -2.81
CA ARG A 339 14.85 -11.20 -2.48
C ARG A 339 15.52 -10.51 -3.68
N ARG A 340 15.37 -11.08 -4.90
CA ARG A 340 15.80 -10.39 -6.13
C ARG A 340 15.06 -9.08 -6.32
N LEU A 341 13.76 -9.05 -6.01
CA LEU A 341 12.96 -7.82 -6.12
C LEU A 341 13.43 -6.74 -5.14
N PHE A 342 13.73 -7.11 -3.90
CA PHE A 342 14.28 -6.21 -2.90
C PHE A 342 15.68 -5.70 -3.33
N TYR A 343 16.55 -6.60 -3.79
CA TYR A 343 17.86 -6.28 -4.36
C TYR A 343 17.73 -5.29 -5.54
N VAL A 344 16.79 -5.54 -6.46
CA VAL A 344 16.51 -4.60 -7.57
C VAL A 344 16.12 -3.23 -7.03
N GLY A 345 15.25 -3.17 -6.03
CA GLY A 345 14.87 -1.90 -5.39
C GLY A 345 16.07 -1.14 -4.80
N MET A 346 16.90 -1.83 -4.02
CA MET A 346 18.14 -1.25 -3.44
C MET A 346 19.07 -0.68 -4.52
N THR A 347 19.26 -1.43 -5.61
CA THR A 347 20.17 -1.05 -6.71
C THR A 347 19.57 0.00 -7.66
N ARG A 348 18.39 0.56 -7.36
CA ARG A 348 17.89 1.76 -8.05
C ARG A 348 18.51 3.03 -7.52
N ALA A 349 19.06 3.02 -6.31
CA ALA A 349 19.73 4.16 -5.71
C ALA A 349 21.12 4.39 -6.30
N LYS A 350 21.44 5.65 -6.58
CA LYS A 350 22.78 6.09 -6.99
C LYS A 350 23.63 6.42 -5.76
N ASP A 351 23.13 7.25 -4.86
CA ASP A 351 23.94 7.83 -3.80
C ASP A 351 23.30 7.66 -2.40
N VAL A 352 21.95 7.72 -2.28
CA VAL A 352 21.27 7.63 -1.01
C VAL A 352 20.21 6.52 -1.05
N LEU A 353 20.30 5.59 -0.10
CA LEU A 353 19.31 4.52 0.11
C LEU A 353 18.83 4.55 1.56
N LYS A 354 17.51 4.71 1.74
CA LYS A 354 16.85 4.65 3.04
C LYS A 354 15.80 3.57 3.01
N ILE A 355 15.80 2.70 4.01
CA ILE A 355 14.86 1.60 4.16
C ILE A 355 14.07 1.86 5.44
N THR A 356 12.75 1.75 5.38
CA THR A 356 11.88 1.90 6.55
C THR A 356 11.03 0.67 6.77
N TYR A 357 10.74 0.37 8.03
CA TYR A 357 9.77 -0.64 8.42
C TYR A 357 8.98 -0.18 9.64
N VAL A 358 7.75 -0.67 9.77
CA VAL A 358 6.83 -0.26 10.83
C VAL A 358 6.73 -1.34 11.91
N LYS A 359 6.53 -0.93 13.18
CA LYS A 359 6.29 -1.85 14.30
C LYS A 359 4.86 -2.36 14.36
N ILE A 360 3.91 -1.49 14.07
CA ILE A 360 2.48 -1.75 14.24
C ILE A 360 1.75 -1.44 12.93
N LYS A 361 1.00 -2.41 12.44
CA LYS A 361 0.09 -2.22 11.31
C LYS A 361 -1.26 -2.85 11.62
N ASN A 362 -2.35 -2.10 11.40
CA ASN A 362 -3.71 -2.57 11.68
C ASN A 362 -3.89 -3.03 13.15
N GLY A 363 -3.23 -2.35 14.09
CA GLY A 363 -3.29 -2.65 15.51
C GLY A 363 -2.56 -3.95 15.93
N LYS A 364 -1.71 -4.51 15.07
CA LYS A 364 -0.90 -5.69 15.35
C LYS A 364 0.57 -5.35 15.21
N GLU A 365 1.39 -5.94 16.08
CA GLU A 365 2.84 -5.92 15.93
C GLU A 365 3.24 -6.73 14.70
N ILE A 366 4.19 -6.22 13.93
CA ILE A 366 4.77 -6.87 12.77
C ILE A 366 6.29 -6.77 12.82
N SER A 367 6.95 -7.81 12.33
CA SER A 367 8.42 -7.88 12.30
C SER A 367 9.00 -7.12 11.10
N PRO A 368 10.25 -6.67 11.17
CA PRO A 368 10.99 -6.25 9.98
C PRO A 368 11.06 -7.38 8.97
N SER A 369 11.29 -7.05 7.72
CA SER A 369 11.57 -8.03 6.68
C SER A 369 12.84 -8.81 7.02
N ARG A 370 12.84 -10.13 6.79
CA ARG A 370 14.05 -10.94 6.85
C ARG A 370 15.18 -10.40 5.96
N PHE A 371 14.86 -9.72 4.87
CA PHE A 371 15.85 -9.09 4.00
C PHE A 371 16.51 -7.86 4.65
N VAL A 372 15.82 -7.20 5.57
CA VAL A 372 16.39 -6.16 6.42
C VAL A 372 17.31 -6.77 7.47
N GLU A 373 16.92 -7.90 8.08
CA GLU A 373 17.76 -8.63 9.05
C GLU A 373 19.06 -9.12 8.40
N GLU A 374 19.01 -9.64 7.18
CA GLU A 374 20.15 -10.07 6.37
C GLU A 374 21.21 -8.94 6.14
N LEU A 375 20.81 -7.68 6.21
CA LEU A 375 21.74 -6.55 6.11
C LEU A 375 22.69 -6.46 7.33
N PHE A 376 22.25 -6.93 8.48
CA PHE A 376 22.98 -6.88 9.75
C PHE A 376 23.65 -8.20 10.13
N GLU A 377 23.28 -9.31 9.47
CA GLU A 377 23.92 -10.59 9.66
C GLU A 377 25.36 -10.57 9.13
N GLY A 378 26.31 -11.02 9.94
CA GLY A 378 27.74 -11.11 9.55
C GLY A 378 28.61 -9.88 9.90
N VAL A 379 28.16 -9.04 10.86
CA VAL A 379 29.00 -8.02 11.51
C VAL A 379 29.61 -8.59 12.78
#